data_efbcb7606379d750f12d69d41bf246ff
#
_entry.id   efbcb7606379d750f12d69d41bf246ff
#
_cell.length_a   1.000
_cell.length_b   1.000
_cell.length_c   1.000
_cell.angle_alpha   90.00
_cell.angle_beta   90.00
_cell.angle_gamma   90.00
#
_symmetry.space_group_name_H-M   'P 1'
#
loop_
_entity.id
_entity.type
_entity.pdbx_description
1 polymer ?
#
loop_
_entity_poly.entity_id
_entity_poly.type
_entity_poly.pdbx_seq_one_letter_code
_entity_poly.pdbx_strand_id
1 'polypeptide(L)'
;LEARRRQCEIDRDNAVGHRGLLRGRLEEAKTELEQVQKERKEQEEKSGKVALASKRHTVVEEAARVLEELHDALAEQTKQKLSKRVNETFQKILKKDYRAEIDEDYCLRVIKDVPGVGSQIVHEKSTGESQVTSLSFVASIVSLAHEQSLKDSSFFKGGVFPIIMDSPFGALDPDYRTLIAKHIPELAQQIILLVSKSQWDGEVQEECEKRVGKHQSLIYFAPKVREGLDSYYARPGSEYEYTKVEEGYHG
;
A
#
# COMPACT_ATOMS: atom_id res chain seq x y z
N LEU A 1 46.06 67.03 -74.66
CA LEU A 1 45.47 65.67 -74.81
C LEU A 1 46.09 64.65 -73.80
N GLU A 2 47.42 64.63 -73.69
CA GLU A 2 48.13 63.68 -72.79
C GLU A 2 47.82 63.88 -71.30
N ALA A 3 47.76 65.14 -70.83
CA ALA A 3 47.41 65.40 -69.42
C ALA A 3 46.01 64.90 -69.06
N ARG A 4 45.02 64.99 -69.95
CA ARG A 4 43.66 64.49 -69.74
C ARG A 4 43.63 62.93 -69.74
N ARG A 5 44.46 62.32 -70.56
CA ARG A 5 44.57 60.91 -70.60
C ARG A 5 45.16 60.32 -69.30
N ARG A 6 46.24 60.91 -68.79
CA ARG A 6 46.86 60.59 -67.49
C ARG A 6 45.86 60.74 -66.33
N GLN A 7 45.08 61.84 -66.31
CA GLN A 7 44.06 62.02 -65.27
C GLN A 7 42.99 60.94 -65.32
N CYS A 8 42.47 60.57 -66.51
CA CYS A 8 41.52 59.48 -66.67
C CYS A 8 42.09 58.10 -66.25
N GLU A 9 43.38 57.84 -66.49
CA GLU A 9 44.05 56.64 -66.02
C GLU A 9 44.14 56.59 -64.48
N ILE A 10 44.51 57.68 -63.83
CA ILE A 10 44.55 57.83 -62.36
C ILE A 10 43.13 57.60 -61.75
N ASP A 11 42.12 58.27 -62.32
CA ASP A 11 40.74 58.14 -61.83
C ASP A 11 40.21 56.76 -62.04
N ARG A 12 40.55 56.11 -63.14
CA ARG A 12 40.20 54.66 -63.37
C ARG A 12 40.87 53.76 -62.35
N ASP A 13 42.16 53.93 -62.08
CA ASP A 13 42.88 53.07 -61.13
C ASP A 13 42.41 53.31 -59.68
N ASN A 14 42.11 54.55 -59.33
CA ASN A 14 41.45 54.88 -58.05
C ASN A 14 40.06 54.23 -57.94
N ALA A 15 39.26 54.27 -58.99
CA ALA A 15 37.93 53.63 -59.03
C ALA A 15 38.03 52.11 -58.96
N VAL A 16 39.02 51.50 -59.60
CA VAL A 16 39.29 50.07 -59.49
C VAL A 16 39.69 49.65 -58.06
N GLY A 17 40.59 50.47 -57.44
CA GLY A 17 41.00 50.27 -56.05
C GLY A 17 39.80 50.35 -55.07
N HIS A 18 39.00 51.42 -55.23
CA HIS A 18 37.80 51.59 -54.42
C HIS A 18 36.79 50.45 -54.59
N ARG A 19 36.61 50.01 -55.84
CA ARG A 19 35.76 48.86 -56.11
C ARG A 19 36.28 47.56 -55.45
N GLY A 20 37.60 47.38 -55.42
CA GLY A 20 38.25 46.25 -54.73
C GLY A 20 37.97 46.24 -53.21
N LEU A 21 38.17 47.46 -52.59
CA LEU A 21 37.88 47.64 -51.16
C LEU A 21 36.41 47.43 -50.81
N LEU A 22 35.48 47.93 -51.60
CA LEU A 22 34.05 47.75 -51.39
C LEU A 22 33.62 46.33 -51.57
N ARG A 23 34.26 45.63 -52.51
CA ARG A 23 34.00 44.15 -52.70
C ARG A 23 34.48 43.34 -51.50
N GLY A 24 35.67 43.65 -50.97
CA GLY A 24 36.16 43.06 -49.73
C GLY A 24 35.22 43.25 -48.54
N ARG A 25 34.81 44.50 -48.31
CA ARG A 25 33.83 44.81 -47.23
C ARG A 25 32.48 44.13 -47.42
N LEU A 26 32.03 43.96 -48.66
CA LEU A 26 30.78 43.29 -48.96
C LEU A 26 30.86 41.77 -48.65
N GLU A 27 31.99 41.14 -48.94
CA GLU A 27 32.19 39.73 -48.61
C GLU A 27 32.34 39.50 -47.09
N GLU A 28 33.08 40.40 -46.39
CA GLU A 28 33.14 40.41 -44.91
C GLU A 28 31.77 40.55 -44.30
N ALA A 29 30.98 41.53 -44.73
CA ALA A 29 29.62 41.75 -44.22
C ALA A 29 28.67 40.60 -44.50
N LYS A 30 28.80 39.90 -45.64
CA LYS A 30 28.04 38.67 -45.93
C LYS A 30 28.42 37.55 -44.98
N THR A 31 29.69 37.35 -44.71
CA THR A 31 30.17 36.31 -43.80
C THR A 31 29.67 36.57 -42.37
N GLU A 32 29.75 37.81 -41.90
CA GLU A 32 29.18 38.18 -40.60
C GLU A 32 27.66 37.97 -40.54
N LEU A 33 26.94 38.34 -41.60
CA LEU A 33 25.49 38.15 -41.66
C LEU A 33 25.13 36.67 -41.60
N GLU A 34 25.83 35.80 -42.32
CA GLU A 34 25.61 34.34 -42.27
C GLU A 34 25.89 33.80 -40.87
N GLN A 35 26.94 34.28 -40.21
CA GLN A 35 27.26 33.84 -38.86
C GLN A 35 26.18 34.27 -37.85
N VAL A 36 25.75 35.51 -37.89
CA VAL A 36 24.67 36.04 -37.03
C VAL A 36 23.34 35.33 -37.29
N GLN A 37 23.02 35.01 -38.55
CA GLN A 37 21.82 34.27 -38.88
C GLN A 37 21.87 32.83 -38.32
N LYS A 38 23.02 32.20 -38.36
CA LYS A 38 23.22 30.86 -37.78
C LYS A 38 23.07 30.88 -36.25
N GLU A 39 23.72 31.85 -35.58
CA GLU A 39 23.61 32.00 -34.13
C GLU A 39 22.16 32.30 -33.70
N ARG A 40 21.45 33.15 -34.43
CA ARG A 40 20.04 33.45 -34.19
C ARG A 40 19.18 32.18 -34.28
N LYS A 41 19.39 31.38 -35.33
CA LYS A 41 18.64 30.12 -35.51
C LYS A 41 18.89 29.12 -34.38
N GLU A 42 20.15 28.97 -33.95
CA GLU A 42 20.49 28.12 -32.80
C GLU A 42 19.85 28.63 -31.51
N GLN A 43 19.77 29.92 -31.29
CA GLN A 43 19.09 30.50 -30.11
C GLN A 43 17.57 30.30 -30.17
N GLU A 44 16.94 30.46 -31.34
CA GLU A 44 15.52 30.21 -31.52
C GLU A 44 15.18 28.73 -31.25
N GLU A 45 16.01 27.79 -31.70
CA GLU A 45 15.84 26.35 -31.41
C GLU A 45 16.02 26.04 -29.92
N LYS A 46 17.03 26.64 -29.27
CA LYS A 46 17.22 26.48 -27.81
C LYS A 46 16.04 27.06 -27.02
N SER A 47 15.56 28.23 -27.37
CA SER A 47 14.41 28.88 -26.74
C SER A 47 13.14 28.04 -26.90
N GLY A 48 12.89 27.44 -28.08
CA GLY A 48 11.77 26.53 -28.31
C GLY A 48 11.85 25.27 -27.45
N LYS A 49 13.03 24.69 -27.30
CA LYS A 49 13.25 23.52 -26.42
C LYS A 49 12.99 23.86 -24.95
N VAL A 50 13.47 25.02 -24.49
CA VAL A 50 13.24 25.50 -23.11
C VAL A 50 11.76 25.76 -22.87
N ALA A 51 11.05 26.39 -23.78
CA ALA A 51 9.62 26.62 -23.66
C ALA A 51 8.81 25.32 -23.63
N LEU A 52 9.20 24.33 -24.44
CA LEU A 52 8.58 23.00 -24.42
C LEU A 52 8.86 22.25 -23.11
N ALA A 53 10.10 22.32 -22.61
CA ALA A 53 10.47 21.72 -21.33
C ALA A 53 9.70 22.35 -20.18
N SER A 54 9.55 23.67 -20.14
CA SER A 54 8.76 24.38 -19.14
C SER A 54 7.30 23.95 -19.16
N LYS A 55 6.68 23.88 -20.35
CA LYS A 55 5.29 23.39 -20.47
C LYS A 55 5.13 21.94 -19.96
N ARG A 56 6.09 21.06 -20.29
CA ARG A 56 6.08 19.68 -19.79
C ARG A 56 6.21 19.64 -18.28
N HIS A 57 7.07 20.46 -17.71
CA HIS A 57 7.24 20.55 -16.24
C HIS A 57 5.93 20.96 -15.57
N THR A 58 5.27 22.03 -16.05
CA THR A 58 3.98 22.46 -15.51
C THR A 58 2.91 21.36 -15.56
N VAL A 59 2.81 20.64 -16.68
CA VAL A 59 1.84 19.53 -16.82
C VAL A 59 2.16 18.40 -15.84
N VAL A 60 3.44 18.08 -15.65
CA VAL A 60 3.85 17.03 -14.69
C VAL A 60 3.55 17.47 -13.25
N GLU A 61 3.82 18.71 -12.88
CA GLU A 61 3.49 19.26 -11.56
C GLU A 61 1.98 19.24 -11.29
N GLU A 62 1.17 19.66 -12.26
CA GLU A 62 -0.29 19.61 -12.14
C GLU A 62 -0.78 18.16 -12.00
N ALA A 63 -0.23 17.23 -12.79
CA ALA A 63 -0.57 15.82 -12.69
C ALA A 63 -0.17 15.23 -11.32
N ALA A 64 1.01 15.57 -10.81
CA ALA A 64 1.45 15.15 -9.47
C ALA A 64 0.48 15.65 -8.38
N ARG A 65 0.10 16.92 -8.42
CA ARG A 65 -0.85 17.50 -7.47
C ARG A 65 -2.22 16.80 -7.52
N VAL A 66 -2.75 16.55 -8.71
CA VAL A 66 -4.04 15.84 -8.86
C VAL A 66 -3.94 14.41 -8.31
N LEU A 67 -2.81 13.72 -8.51
CA LEU A 67 -2.59 12.39 -7.96
C LEU A 67 -2.49 12.41 -6.43
N GLU A 68 -1.86 13.41 -5.83
CA GLU A 68 -1.80 13.60 -4.38
C GLU A 68 -3.20 13.86 -3.80
N GLU A 69 -3.96 14.79 -4.38
CA GLU A 69 -5.34 15.07 -3.97
C GLU A 69 -6.24 13.82 -4.08
N LEU A 70 -6.07 13.03 -5.15
CA LEU A 70 -6.80 11.77 -5.32
C LEU A 70 -6.39 10.72 -4.29
N HIS A 71 -5.08 10.60 -4.02
CA HIS A 71 -4.56 9.70 -2.99
C HIS A 71 -5.16 10.03 -1.63
N ASP A 72 -5.15 11.29 -1.22
CA ASP A 72 -5.67 11.74 0.08
C ASP A 72 -7.18 11.51 0.20
N ALA A 73 -7.93 11.80 -0.86
CA ALA A 73 -9.36 11.53 -0.91
C ALA A 73 -9.69 10.04 -0.81
N LEU A 74 -8.92 9.18 -1.48
CA LEU A 74 -9.07 7.72 -1.42
C LEU A 74 -8.67 7.17 -0.04
N ALA A 75 -7.60 7.70 0.56
CA ALA A 75 -7.15 7.33 1.89
C ALA A 75 -8.23 7.64 2.94
N GLU A 76 -8.78 8.85 2.91
CA GLU A 76 -9.87 9.25 3.83
C GLU A 76 -11.14 8.41 3.62
N GLN A 77 -11.53 8.15 2.37
CA GLN A 77 -12.67 7.29 2.08
C GLN A 77 -12.45 5.86 2.59
N THR A 78 -11.23 5.34 2.45
CA THR A 78 -10.88 4.01 2.92
C THR A 78 -10.91 3.93 4.44
N LYS A 79 -10.36 4.95 5.12
CA LYS A 79 -10.38 5.09 6.58
C LYS A 79 -11.81 5.10 7.13
N GLN A 80 -12.71 5.89 6.51
CA GLN A 80 -14.11 5.94 6.92
C GLN A 80 -14.81 4.59 6.73
N LYS A 81 -14.61 3.91 5.60
CA LYS A 81 -15.16 2.58 5.36
C LYS A 81 -14.63 1.55 6.35
N LEU A 82 -13.32 1.59 6.61
CA LEU A 82 -12.68 0.69 7.56
C LEU A 82 -13.20 0.93 8.97
N SER A 83 -13.27 2.20 9.42
CA SER A 83 -13.81 2.57 10.73
C SER A 83 -15.24 2.08 10.92
N LYS A 84 -16.11 2.27 9.93
CA LYS A 84 -17.48 1.78 9.96
C LYS A 84 -17.52 0.25 10.08
N ARG A 85 -16.74 -0.47 9.28
CA ARG A 85 -16.71 -1.94 9.27
C ARG A 85 -16.17 -2.50 10.59
N VAL A 86 -15.12 -1.89 11.13
CA VAL A 86 -14.57 -2.27 12.44
C VAL A 86 -15.62 -2.12 13.53
N ASN A 87 -16.35 -1.00 13.55
CA ASN A 87 -17.41 -0.80 14.52
C ASN A 87 -18.54 -1.82 14.40
N GLU A 88 -18.98 -2.12 13.18
CA GLU A 88 -20.01 -3.13 12.94
C GLU A 88 -19.59 -4.53 13.45
N THR A 89 -18.33 -4.90 13.21
CA THR A 89 -17.78 -6.19 13.67
C THR A 89 -17.56 -6.20 15.17
N PHE A 90 -17.03 -5.10 15.70
CA PHE A 90 -16.76 -4.93 17.12
C PHE A 90 -18.01 -5.00 17.98
N GLN A 91 -19.09 -4.34 17.56
CA GLN A 91 -20.38 -4.35 18.28
C GLN A 91 -21.09 -5.70 18.26
N LYS A 92 -20.83 -6.55 17.24
CA LYS A 92 -21.37 -7.92 17.21
C LYS A 92 -20.73 -8.81 18.28
N ILE A 93 -19.45 -8.60 18.53
CA ILE A 93 -18.64 -9.45 19.41
C ILE A 93 -18.59 -8.88 20.84
N LEU A 94 -18.47 -7.56 21.02
CA LEU A 94 -18.42 -6.92 22.32
C LEU A 94 -19.79 -6.33 22.70
N LYS A 95 -20.35 -6.82 23.79
CA LYS A 95 -21.63 -6.35 24.37
C LYS A 95 -21.44 -5.11 25.26
N LYS A 96 -20.44 -4.28 24.99
CA LYS A 96 -20.17 -3.05 25.75
C LYS A 96 -20.36 -1.83 24.87
N ASP A 97 -20.73 -0.70 25.47
CA ASP A 97 -20.87 0.59 24.79
C ASP A 97 -19.50 1.19 24.43
N TYR A 98 -18.71 0.42 23.67
CA TYR A 98 -17.44 0.85 23.15
C TYR A 98 -17.56 1.14 21.65
N ARG A 99 -16.84 2.15 21.22
CA ARG A 99 -16.72 2.51 19.80
C ARG A 99 -15.26 2.42 19.39
N ALA A 100 -15.03 1.86 18.23
CA ALA A 100 -13.70 1.82 17.64
C ALA A 100 -13.53 2.98 16.65
N GLU A 101 -12.43 3.71 16.77
CA GLU A 101 -12.04 4.76 15.84
C GLU A 101 -10.65 4.46 15.26
N ILE A 102 -10.48 4.81 14.00
CA ILE A 102 -9.19 4.72 13.32
C ILE A 102 -8.66 6.14 13.18
N ASP A 103 -7.48 6.38 13.75
CA ASP A 103 -6.84 7.69 13.67
C ASP A 103 -6.15 7.95 12.32
N GLU A 104 -5.46 9.07 12.20
CA GLU A 104 -4.77 9.49 10.98
C GLU A 104 -3.61 8.56 10.60
N ASP A 105 -3.01 7.90 11.59
CA ASP A 105 -1.94 6.92 11.41
C ASP A 105 -2.45 5.48 11.20
N TYR A 106 -3.75 5.31 10.95
CA TYR A 106 -4.45 4.01 10.86
C TYR A 106 -4.34 3.16 12.14
N CYS A 107 -4.08 3.78 13.28
CA CYS A 107 -4.11 3.10 14.57
C CYS A 107 -5.53 2.98 15.10
N LEU A 108 -5.87 1.80 15.60
CA LEU A 108 -7.20 1.53 16.16
C LEU A 108 -7.27 1.99 17.62
N ARG A 109 -8.19 2.89 17.91
CA ARG A 109 -8.50 3.37 19.27
C ARG A 109 -9.89 2.91 19.68
N VAL A 110 -9.99 2.45 20.92
CA VAL A 110 -11.30 2.13 21.53
C VAL A 110 -11.73 3.30 22.39
N ILE A 111 -12.93 3.76 22.16
CA ILE A 111 -13.51 4.92 22.83
C ILE A 111 -14.75 4.47 23.60
N LYS A 112 -14.90 5.00 24.80
CA LYS A 112 -16.09 4.86 25.63
C LYS A 112 -16.72 6.23 25.81
N ASP A 113 -18.02 6.32 25.56
CA ASP A 113 -18.78 7.52 25.84
C ASP A 113 -19.25 7.48 27.29
N VAL A 114 -18.78 8.43 28.13
CA VAL A 114 -19.12 8.52 29.54
C VAL A 114 -20.12 9.65 29.70
N PRO A 115 -21.35 9.37 30.21
CA PRO A 115 -22.35 10.40 30.44
C PRO A 115 -21.82 11.54 31.31
N GLY A 116 -21.94 12.77 30.83
CA GLY A 116 -21.50 13.98 31.55
C GLY A 116 -20.01 14.31 31.45
N VAL A 117 -19.19 13.42 30.87
CA VAL A 117 -17.75 13.64 30.70
C VAL A 117 -17.34 13.67 29.20
N GLY A 118 -18.09 12.98 28.36
CA GLY A 118 -17.79 12.88 26.93
C GLY A 118 -17.03 11.60 26.55
N SER A 119 -16.46 11.60 25.35
CA SER A 119 -15.73 10.45 24.80
C SER A 119 -14.34 10.33 25.40
N GLN A 120 -14.01 9.16 25.92
CA GLN A 120 -12.69 8.86 26.50
C GLN A 120 -12.04 7.66 25.81
N ILE A 121 -10.72 7.74 25.58
CA ILE A 121 -9.95 6.61 25.05
C ILE A 121 -9.76 5.58 26.15
N VAL A 122 -10.08 4.32 25.86
CA VAL A 122 -9.88 3.20 26.77
C VAL A 122 -8.43 2.72 26.64
N HIS A 123 -7.59 3.12 27.60
CA HIS A 123 -6.18 2.72 27.63
C HIS A 123 -6.00 1.30 28.19
N GLU A 124 -6.75 0.96 29.24
CA GLU A 124 -6.70 -0.34 29.90
C GLU A 124 -7.83 -1.22 29.42
N LYS A 125 -7.49 -2.16 28.56
CA LYS A 125 -8.39 -3.20 28.07
C LYS A 125 -8.03 -4.53 28.71
N SER A 126 -9.03 -5.36 29.01
CA SER A 126 -8.74 -6.76 29.36
C SER A 126 -8.09 -7.49 28.18
N THR A 127 -7.42 -8.60 28.44
CA THR A 127 -6.79 -9.41 27.40
C THR A 127 -7.81 -9.82 26.33
N GLY A 128 -9.02 -10.21 26.77
CA GLY A 128 -10.13 -10.57 25.87
C GLY A 128 -10.59 -9.38 25.01
N GLU A 129 -10.78 -8.21 25.61
CA GLU A 129 -11.15 -7.00 24.85
C GLU A 129 -10.08 -6.59 23.84
N SER A 130 -8.81 -6.70 24.19
CA SER A 130 -7.70 -6.44 23.27
C SER A 130 -7.69 -7.40 22.11
N GLN A 131 -7.94 -8.69 22.37
CA GLN A 131 -7.99 -9.72 21.34
C GLN A 131 -9.19 -9.53 20.40
N VAL A 132 -10.38 -9.24 20.93
CA VAL A 132 -11.58 -8.92 20.13
C VAL A 132 -11.34 -7.68 19.28
N THR A 133 -10.70 -6.66 19.85
CA THR A 133 -10.37 -5.42 19.13
C THR A 133 -9.47 -5.71 17.92
N SER A 134 -8.39 -6.45 18.13
CA SER A 134 -7.46 -6.84 17.07
C SER A 134 -8.11 -7.71 16.01
N LEU A 135 -8.92 -8.68 16.44
CA LEU A 135 -9.64 -9.58 15.54
C LEU A 135 -10.64 -8.83 14.65
N SER A 136 -11.41 -7.91 15.25
CA SER A 136 -12.37 -7.07 14.53
C SER A 136 -11.69 -6.20 13.49
N PHE A 137 -10.51 -5.68 13.80
CA PHE A 137 -9.73 -4.87 12.88
C PHE A 137 -9.22 -5.68 11.69
N VAL A 138 -8.55 -6.82 11.95
CA VAL A 138 -8.04 -7.70 10.89
C VAL A 138 -9.16 -8.22 10.00
N ALA A 139 -10.27 -8.68 10.59
CA ALA A 139 -11.44 -9.14 9.84
C ALA A 139 -12.02 -8.05 8.94
N SER A 140 -12.05 -6.81 9.43
CA SER A 140 -12.56 -5.67 8.65
C SER A 140 -11.65 -5.34 7.46
N ILE A 141 -10.33 -5.41 7.63
CA ILE A 141 -9.36 -5.25 6.53
C ILE A 141 -9.58 -6.35 5.47
N VAL A 142 -9.67 -7.61 5.90
CA VAL A 142 -9.89 -8.75 5.00
C VAL A 142 -11.21 -8.61 4.24
N SER A 143 -12.28 -8.22 4.92
CA SER A 143 -13.59 -7.97 4.30
C SER A 143 -13.53 -6.85 3.25
N LEU A 144 -12.85 -5.74 3.56
CA LEU A 144 -12.67 -4.64 2.60
C LEU A 144 -11.80 -5.03 1.41
N ALA A 145 -10.71 -5.77 1.65
CA ALA A 145 -9.85 -6.28 0.58
C ALA A 145 -10.64 -7.19 -0.37
N HIS A 146 -11.49 -8.07 0.19
CA HIS A 146 -12.36 -8.92 -0.60
C HIS A 146 -13.38 -8.12 -1.41
N GLU A 147 -14.07 -7.16 -0.80
CA GLU A 147 -15.00 -6.28 -1.52
C GLU A 147 -14.32 -5.51 -2.67
N GLN A 148 -13.10 -5.06 -2.45
CA GLN A 148 -12.34 -4.38 -3.50
C GLN A 148 -11.93 -5.33 -4.63
N SER A 149 -11.57 -6.59 -4.31
CA SER A 149 -11.16 -7.58 -5.32
C SER A 149 -12.29 -7.96 -6.30
N LEU A 150 -13.54 -7.77 -5.90
CA LEU A 150 -14.71 -8.03 -6.74
C LEU A 150 -15.00 -6.91 -7.76
N LYS A 151 -14.33 -5.76 -7.66
CA LYS A 151 -14.52 -4.65 -8.60
C LYS A 151 -13.61 -4.80 -9.81
N ASP A 152 -14.17 -4.64 -11.01
CA ASP A 152 -13.45 -4.80 -12.28
C ASP A 152 -12.23 -3.86 -12.43
N SER A 153 -12.23 -2.72 -11.73
CA SER A 153 -11.16 -1.71 -11.74
C SER A 153 -10.11 -1.91 -10.63
N SER A 154 -10.17 -3.02 -9.90
CA SER A 154 -9.29 -3.25 -8.76
C SER A 154 -7.87 -3.64 -9.17
N PHE A 155 -6.88 -3.02 -8.54
CA PHE A 155 -5.48 -3.47 -8.59
C PHE A 155 -5.28 -4.82 -7.87
N PHE A 156 -6.20 -5.20 -6.99
CA PHE A 156 -6.18 -6.45 -6.24
C PHE A 156 -7.01 -7.52 -6.97
N LYS A 157 -6.41 -8.16 -7.93
CA LYS A 157 -7.00 -9.37 -8.55
C LYS A 157 -6.66 -10.57 -7.67
N GLY A 158 -7.49 -10.86 -6.69
CA GLY A 158 -7.31 -12.03 -5.82
C GLY A 158 -8.67 -12.55 -5.36
N GLY A 159 -8.81 -13.86 -5.25
CA GLY A 159 -10.09 -14.47 -4.93
C GLY A 159 -10.36 -14.61 -3.43
N VAL A 160 -9.41 -15.15 -2.69
CA VAL A 160 -9.60 -15.52 -1.28
C VAL A 160 -8.52 -14.88 -0.42
N PHE A 161 -8.94 -14.21 0.65
CA PHE A 161 -8.06 -13.62 1.65
C PHE A 161 -8.23 -14.40 2.96
N PRO A 162 -7.39 -15.43 3.21
CA PRO A 162 -7.52 -16.26 4.41
C PRO A 162 -7.06 -15.50 5.66
N ILE A 163 -7.76 -15.74 6.77
CA ILE A 163 -7.28 -15.33 8.10
C ILE A 163 -6.68 -16.56 8.78
N ILE A 164 -5.43 -16.45 9.22
CA ILE A 164 -4.73 -17.46 9.98
C ILE A 164 -4.66 -16.98 11.42
N MET A 165 -5.17 -17.79 12.35
CA MET A 165 -5.21 -17.48 13.78
C MET A 165 -4.43 -18.54 14.55
N ASP A 166 -3.44 -18.09 15.30
CA ASP A 166 -2.71 -18.94 16.22
C ASP A 166 -3.23 -18.73 17.64
N SER A 167 -3.70 -19.81 18.24
CA SER A 167 -4.19 -19.83 19.62
C SER A 167 -5.25 -18.76 19.96
N PRO A 168 -6.28 -18.54 19.12
CA PRO A 168 -7.20 -17.41 19.29
C PRO A 168 -8.04 -17.47 20.57
N PHE A 169 -8.08 -18.60 21.25
CA PHE A 169 -8.85 -18.82 22.47
C PHE A 169 -8.00 -18.90 23.75
N GLY A 170 -6.65 -18.82 23.64
CA GLY A 170 -5.74 -19.16 24.72
C GLY A 170 -5.85 -18.24 25.96
N ALA A 171 -6.04 -16.94 25.74
CA ALA A 171 -6.03 -15.95 26.81
C ALA A 171 -7.43 -15.39 27.14
N LEU A 172 -8.48 -16.07 26.68
CA LEU A 172 -9.88 -15.65 26.85
C LEU A 172 -10.53 -16.39 28.02
N ASP A 173 -11.39 -15.67 28.74
CA ASP A 173 -12.33 -16.30 29.64
C ASP A 173 -13.41 -17.11 28.88
N PRO A 174 -14.13 -18.04 29.54
CA PRO A 174 -15.10 -18.90 28.88
C PRO A 174 -16.16 -18.16 28.08
N ASP A 175 -16.70 -17.07 28.61
CA ASP A 175 -17.78 -16.31 27.96
C ASP A 175 -17.31 -15.67 26.65
N TYR A 176 -16.08 -15.12 26.65
CA TYR A 176 -15.48 -14.57 25.44
C TYR A 176 -15.08 -15.64 24.44
N ARG A 177 -14.64 -16.84 24.89
CA ARG A 177 -14.31 -17.95 24.00
C ARG A 177 -15.50 -18.36 23.15
N THR A 178 -16.64 -18.59 23.82
CA THR A 178 -17.90 -18.96 23.15
C THR A 178 -18.34 -17.90 22.14
N LEU A 179 -18.29 -16.65 22.58
CA LEU A 179 -18.72 -15.53 21.75
C LEU A 179 -17.85 -15.38 20.50
N ILE A 180 -16.52 -15.49 20.66
CA ILE A 180 -15.58 -15.42 19.53
C ILE A 180 -15.74 -16.64 18.63
N ALA A 181 -15.84 -17.85 19.18
CA ALA A 181 -16.03 -19.10 18.41
C ALA A 181 -17.26 -19.02 17.50
N LYS A 182 -18.35 -18.42 17.99
CA LYS A 182 -19.57 -18.21 17.22
C LYS A 182 -19.39 -17.27 16.04
N HIS A 183 -18.57 -16.20 16.21
CA HIS A 183 -18.42 -15.16 15.20
C HIS A 183 -17.20 -15.35 14.28
N ILE A 184 -16.19 -16.14 14.69
CA ILE A 184 -15.01 -16.43 13.85
C ILE A 184 -15.40 -16.84 12.43
N PRO A 185 -16.32 -17.79 12.20
CA PRO A 185 -16.62 -18.24 10.85
C PRO A 185 -17.23 -17.19 9.92
N GLU A 186 -17.66 -16.05 10.47
CA GLU A 186 -18.25 -14.93 9.73
C GLU A 186 -17.21 -13.89 9.31
N LEU A 187 -15.97 -13.98 9.83
CA LEU A 187 -14.95 -12.94 9.66
C LEU A 187 -14.29 -12.96 8.29
N ALA A 188 -14.17 -14.13 7.67
CA ALA A 188 -13.58 -14.30 6.34
C ALA A 188 -14.13 -15.52 5.62
N GLN A 189 -13.91 -15.58 4.29
CA GLN A 189 -14.32 -16.71 3.48
C GLN A 189 -13.52 -17.98 3.79
N GLN A 190 -12.28 -17.84 4.21
CA GLN A 190 -11.42 -18.93 4.63
C GLN A 190 -10.70 -18.55 5.91
N ILE A 191 -10.77 -19.46 6.88
CA ILE A 191 -10.12 -19.29 8.19
C ILE A 191 -9.34 -20.55 8.49
N ILE A 192 -8.10 -20.36 8.95
CA ILE A 192 -7.23 -21.42 9.42
C ILE A 192 -7.00 -21.18 10.91
N LEU A 193 -7.46 -22.11 11.75
CA LEU A 193 -7.30 -22.05 13.19
C LEU A 193 -6.20 -23.02 13.62
N LEU A 194 -5.19 -22.53 14.30
CA LEU A 194 -4.20 -23.33 14.99
C LEU A 194 -4.57 -23.31 16.49
N VAL A 195 -5.06 -24.44 17.01
CA VAL A 195 -5.57 -24.54 18.36
C VAL A 195 -4.97 -25.74 19.07
N SER A 196 -4.72 -25.62 20.37
CA SER A 196 -4.37 -26.75 21.21
C SER A 196 -5.62 -27.53 21.57
N LYS A 197 -5.45 -28.81 22.01
CA LYS A 197 -6.56 -29.65 22.48
C LYS A 197 -7.37 -28.95 23.59
N SER A 198 -6.71 -28.26 24.50
CA SER A 198 -7.38 -27.53 25.60
C SER A 198 -8.16 -26.32 25.16
N GLN A 199 -7.94 -25.83 23.94
CA GLN A 199 -8.69 -24.71 23.34
C GLN A 199 -9.84 -25.24 22.46
N TRP A 200 -9.69 -26.45 21.91
CA TRP A 200 -10.70 -27.13 21.10
C TRP A 200 -11.53 -28.05 21.97
N ASP A 201 -12.31 -27.46 22.86
CA ASP A 201 -13.13 -28.19 23.81
C ASP A 201 -14.46 -27.47 24.10
N GLY A 202 -15.48 -28.23 24.52
CA GLY A 202 -16.78 -27.69 24.91
C GLY A 202 -17.45 -26.84 23.84
N GLU A 203 -17.92 -25.66 24.23
CA GLU A 203 -18.69 -24.75 23.37
C GLU A 203 -17.90 -24.25 22.17
N VAL A 204 -16.55 -24.14 22.27
CA VAL A 204 -15.70 -23.74 21.14
C VAL A 204 -15.77 -24.77 20.03
N GLN A 205 -15.63 -26.05 20.38
CA GLN A 205 -15.75 -27.15 19.43
C GLN A 205 -17.16 -27.17 18.82
N GLU A 206 -18.20 -27.11 19.64
CA GLU A 206 -19.59 -27.17 19.18
C GLU A 206 -19.94 -26.07 18.19
N GLU A 207 -19.47 -24.83 18.41
CA GLU A 207 -19.77 -23.71 17.53
C GLU A 207 -18.93 -23.70 16.25
N CYS A 208 -17.66 -24.05 16.34
CA CYS A 208 -16.78 -24.07 15.17
C CYS A 208 -17.01 -25.29 14.27
N GLU A 209 -17.25 -26.48 14.84
CA GLU A 209 -17.31 -27.74 14.09
C GLU A 209 -18.39 -27.79 13.02
N LYS A 210 -19.48 -27.04 13.23
CA LYS A 210 -20.57 -26.90 12.24
C LYS A 210 -20.10 -26.33 10.89
N ARG A 211 -18.94 -25.67 10.86
CA ARG A 211 -18.39 -24.98 9.69
C ARG A 211 -16.98 -25.41 9.32
N VAL A 212 -16.43 -26.41 9.97
CA VAL A 212 -15.11 -26.96 9.66
C VAL A 212 -15.20 -27.80 8.37
N GLY A 213 -14.42 -27.39 7.38
CA GLY A 213 -14.28 -28.12 6.12
C GLY A 213 -13.19 -29.18 6.16
N LYS A 214 -12.17 -28.99 6.99
CA LYS A 214 -11.03 -29.91 7.11
C LYS A 214 -10.38 -29.80 8.48
N HIS A 215 -10.15 -30.97 9.11
CA HIS A 215 -9.34 -31.10 10.32
C HIS A 215 -7.96 -31.66 9.97
N GLN A 216 -6.94 -31.14 10.63
CA GLN A 216 -5.58 -31.66 10.60
C GLN A 216 -4.98 -31.62 12.00
N SER A 217 -4.34 -32.70 12.41
CA SER A 217 -3.67 -32.80 13.70
C SER A 217 -2.15 -32.70 13.51
N LEU A 218 -1.51 -31.86 14.31
CA LEU A 218 -0.06 -31.79 14.43
C LEU A 218 0.38 -32.76 15.52
N ILE A 219 0.99 -33.88 15.12
CA ILE A 219 1.43 -34.90 16.05
C ILE A 219 2.94 -34.84 16.19
N TYR A 220 3.39 -34.67 17.42
CA TYR A 220 4.81 -34.66 17.76
C TYR A 220 5.30 -36.09 18.06
N PHE A 221 6.40 -36.47 17.46
CA PHE A 221 7.08 -37.75 17.67
C PHE A 221 8.42 -37.51 18.32
N ALA A 222 8.73 -38.28 19.39
CA ALA A 222 10.00 -38.21 20.09
C ALA A 222 10.56 -39.59 20.40
N PRO A 223 11.91 -39.78 20.42
CA PRO A 223 12.54 -41.09 20.70
C PRO A 223 12.33 -41.56 22.12
N LYS A 224 12.19 -40.65 23.09
CA LYS A 224 11.92 -40.96 24.50
C LYS A 224 10.84 -40.05 25.03
N VAL A 225 9.72 -40.60 25.42
CA VAL A 225 8.73 -39.94 26.25
C VAL A 225 9.29 -39.87 27.67
N ARG A 226 9.46 -38.63 28.22
CA ARG A 226 9.86 -38.49 29.65
C ARG A 226 8.77 -39.13 30.51
N GLU A 227 9.18 -39.94 31.51
CA GLU A 227 8.26 -40.46 32.50
C GLU A 227 7.46 -39.31 33.12
N GLY A 228 6.12 -39.44 33.09
CA GLY A 228 5.19 -38.39 33.56
C GLY A 228 4.67 -37.40 32.54
N LEU A 229 5.14 -37.42 31.29
CA LEU A 229 4.48 -36.71 30.19
C LEU A 229 3.48 -37.68 29.56
N ASP A 230 2.20 -37.37 29.69
CA ASP A 230 1.13 -38.13 29.06
C ASP A 230 1.42 -38.39 27.59
N SER A 231 1.10 -39.59 27.13
CA SER A 231 1.20 -40.03 25.74
C SER A 231 0.46 -39.14 24.71
N TYR A 232 -0.22 -38.11 25.19
CA TYR A 232 -0.89 -37.07 24.39
C TYR A 232 0.06 -36.11 23.68
N TYR A 233 1.27 -35.90 24.19
CA TYR A 233 2.19 -34.87 23.64
C TYR A 233 3.29 -35.44 22.77
N ALA A 234 3.60 -36.73 22.89
CA ALA A 234 4.61 -37.36 22.06
C ALA A 234 4.29 -38.82 21.83
N ARG A 235 4.31 -39.26 20.58
CA ARG A 235 4.21 -40.66 20.24
C ARG A 235 5.60 -41.30 20.23
N PRO A 236 5.81 -42.43 20.94
CA PRO A 236 7.06 -43.16 20.88
C PRO A 236 7.22 -43.86 19.52
N GLY A 237 8.43 -43.99 19.03
CA GLY A 237 8.71 -44.81 17.84
C GLY A 237 9.55 -44.18 16.75
N SER A 238 10.24 -43.07 17.05
CA SER A 238 11.16 -42.42 16.14
C SER A 238 12.54 -42.29 16.72
N GLU A 239 13.58 -42.42 15.89
CA GLU A 239 14.97 -42.11 16.27
C GLU A 239 15.22 -40.60 16.44
N TYR A 240 14.36 -39.78 15.84
CA TYR A 240 14.48 -38.32 15.82
C TYR A 240 13.17 -37.64 16.23
N GLU A 241 13.29 -36.43 16.76
CA GLU A 241 12.14 -35.59 17.06
C GLU A 241 11.62 -34.96 15.75
N TYR A 242 10.33 -35.10 15.48
CA TYR A 242 9.66 -34.44 14.35
C TYR A 242 8.17 -34.29 14.60
N THR A 243 7.58 -33.32 13.90
CA THR A 243 6.12 -33.13 13.89
C THR A 243 5.58 -33.53 12.55
N LYS A 244 4.51 -34.33 12.55
CA LYS A 244 3.79 -34.80 11.37
C LYS A 244 2.39 -34.21 11.36
N VAL A 245 1.95 -33.77 10.17
CA VAL A 245 0.56 -33.40 9.94
C VAL A 245 -0.22 -34.64 9.55
N GLU A 246 -1.23 -34.99 10.30
CA GLU A 246 -2.14 -36.07 9.99
C GLU A 246 -3.55 -35.54 9.74
N GLU A 247 -4.26 -36.15 8.79
CA GLU A 247 -5.63 -35.77 8.46
C GLU A 247 -6.60 -36.33 9.51
N GLY A 248 -7.54 -35.50 9.91
CA GLY A 248 -8.52 -35.82 10.93
C GLY A 248 -8.20 -35.25 12.32
N TYR A 249 -9.18 -35.33 13.20
CA TYR A 249 -9.04 -34.96 14.61
C TYR A 249 -8.61 -36.19 15.42
N HIS A 250 -7.46 -36.10 16.05
CA HIS A 250 -6.88 -37.12 16.91
C HIS A 250 -6.84 -36.64 18.37
N GLY A 251 -8.00 -36.19 18.86
CA GLY A 251 -8.16 -35.63 20.22
C GLY A 251 -8.22 -36.66 21.33
#